data_7cbebea6a6788ddebf9fbe8df10f2307
#
_entry.id   7cbebea6a6788ddebf9fbe8df10f2307
#
_cell.length_a   1.000
_cell.length_b   1.000
_cell.length_c   1.000
_cell.angle_alpha   90.00
_cell.angle_beta   90.00
_cell.angle_gamma   90.00
#
_symmetry.space_group_name_H-M   'P 1'
#
loop_
_entity.id
_entity.type
_entity.pdbx_description
1 polymer ?
#
loop_
_entity_poly.entity_id
_entity_poly.type
_entity_poly.pdbx_seq_one_letter_code
_entity_poly.pdbx_strand_id
1 'polypeptide(L)'
;RRFSELLKSYKENPDSFKVNYRREKPTRRIDKVTEEAILTELKIEKDLIDLDDNPIVDYNYSYIKDRLESEHHTTAALPTIIDRAKKHGFYIKKKNKVAHDREVVTNYAGELVQHDSSHHKWSPYSDKKWYLITSIDDCSRFLLYYNLVEAETSWAHICALEDVALIYGLAYSYYFDCHSIFRFVQGRDSFWRNHYKVTDDVDPQVKKILTDLGIKVRYALSPQAKGKIERPYRWLQDRIVRTCAREGVKEIGDAIEVLKEEAERYNFRQRHSVTGEVPYYRLRRLKDEGKSLFREFVLPSPYLSSKDIFSLRDERTVNPYRKISFNKLVFDIKGAPIREKVDLRIVPDMISGMAEIRMWYKDNFIGIHTARNEDINLNNFK
;
A
#
# COMPACT_ATOMS: atom_id res chain seq x y z
N ARG A 1 1.21 -45.82 -33.99
CA ARG A 1 0.56 -46.98 -33.31
C ARG A 1 -0.91 -46.66 -32.98
N ARG A 2 -1.19 -45.68 -32.15
CA ARG A 2 -2.54 -45.29 -31.74
C ARG A 2 -3.46 -44.82 -32.87
N PHE A 3 -2.94 -44.10 -33.87
CA PHE A 3 -3.70 -43.67 -35.06
C PHE A 3 -4.15 -44.87 -35.88
N SER A 4 -3.26 -45.87 -36.04
CA SER A 4 -3.57 -47.09 -36.82
C SER A 4 -4.64 -47.93 -36.09
N GLU A 5 -4.64 -47.99 -34.78
CA GLU A 5 -5.65 -48.66 -33.94
C GLU A 5 -7.01 -47.94 -34.03
N LEU A 6 -7.02 -46.64 -33.97
CA LEU A 6 -8.25 -45.84 -34.14
C LEU A 6 -8.82 -45.98 -35.55
N LEU A 7 -7.94 -45.94 -36.56
CA LEU A 7 -8.37 -46.12 -37.97
C LEU A 7 -8.95 -47.52 -38.23
N LYS A 8 -8.37 -48.53 -37.59
CA LYS A 8 -8.91 -49.93 -37.66
C LYS A 8 -10.27 -50.01 -36.99
N SER A 9 -10.44 -49.47 -35.79
CA SER A 9 -11.72 -49.43 -35.07
C SER A 9 -12.82 -48.64 -35.86
N TYR A 10 -12.42 -47.51 -36.51
CA TYR A 10 -13.31 -46.77 -37.36
C TYR A 10 -13.77 -47.58 -38.59
N LYS A 11 -12.85 -48.31 -39.21
CA LYS A 11 -13.17 -49.15 -40.40
C LYS A 11 -14.05 -50.34 -40.02
N GLU A 12 -13.93 -50.88 -38.78
CA GLU A 12 -14.75 -51.98 -38.30
C GLU A 12 -16.19 -51.56 -37.97
N ASN A 13 -16.41 -50.36 -37.42
CA ASN A 13 -17.75 -49.86 -37.15
C ASN A 13 -17.79 -48.31 -37.12
N PRO A 14 -18.02 -47.66 -38.27
CA PRO A 14 -18.04 -46.18 -38.40
C PRO A 14 -19.13 -45.51 -37.55
N ASP A 15 -20.31 -46.13 -37.45
CA ASP A 15 -21.48 -45.52 -36.80
C ASP A 15 -21.39 -45.51 -35.28
N SER A 16 -20.64 -46.43 -34.69
CA SER A 16 -20.40 -46.49 -33.24
C SER A 16 -19.08 -45.92 -32.79
N PHE A 17 -18.23 -45.47 -33.75
CA PHE A 17 -16.90 -44.96 -33.47
C PHE A 17 -16.94 -43.65 -32.66
N LYS A 18 -16.36 -43.69 -31.44
CA LYS A 18 -16.18 -42.53 -30.58
C LYS A 18 -14.74 -42.45 -30.12
N VAL A 19 -14.10 -41.32 -30.35
CA VAL A 19 -12.78 -41.06 -29.80
C VAL A 19 -12.92 -40.70 -28.31
N ASN A 20 -12.77 -41.70 -27.45
CA ASN A 20 -12.81 -41.51 -26.02
C ASN A 20 -11.43 -41.07 -25.50
N TYR A 21 -11.29 -39.78 -25.16
CA TYR A 21 -10.07 -39.17 -24.61
C TYR A 21 -10.05 -39.22 -23.08
N ARG A 22 -10.63 -40.21 -22.43
CA ARG A 22 -10.43 -40.37 -20.99
C ARG A 22 -9.07 -40.99 -20.72
N ARG A 23 -8.15 -40.20 -20.19
CA ARG A 23 -6.90 -40.70 -19.59
C ARG A 23 -7.29 -41.46 -18.33
N GLU A 24 -7.08 -42.74 -18.30
CA GLU A 24 -7.37 -43.61 -17.14
C GLU A 24 -6.43 -43.34 -15.96
N LYS A 25 -5.24 -42.83 -16.23
CA LYS A 25 -4.24 -42.48 -15.22
C LYS A 25 -3.63 -41.10 -15.49
N PRO A 26 -3.46 -40.26 -14.48
CA PRO A 26 -2.75 -39.01 -14.63
C PRO A 26 -1.28 -39.28 -15.02
N THR A 27 -0.79 -38.53 -16.00
CA THR A 27 0.59 -38.67 -16.53
C THR A 27 1.67 -38.16 -15.55
N ARG A 28 1.30 -37.35 -14.59
CA ARG A 28 2.17 -36.81 -13.54
C ARG A 28 1.59 -37.17 -12.19
N ARG A 29 2.30 -37.98 -11.43
CA ARG A 29 2.01 -38.22 -10.00
C ARG A 29 2.86 -37.26 -9.20
N ILE A 30 2.29 -36.67 -8.19
CA ILE A 30 3.04 -35.93 -7.17
C ILE A 30 3.76 -37.00 -6.33
N ASP A 31 4.98 -36.74 -5.96
CA ASP A 31 5.72 -37.59 -5.01
C ASP A 31 5.08 -37.49 -3.61
N LYS A 32 5.38 -38.47 -2.77
CA LYS A 32 4.80 -38.54 -1.42
C LYS A 32 5.22 -37.38 -0.54
N VAL A 33 6.46 -36.89 -0.70
CA VAL A 33 6.99 -35.76 0.10
C VAL A 33 6.23 -34.49 -0.19
N THR A 34 6.00 -34.18 -1.47
CA THR A 34 5.19 -33.04 -1.88
C THR A 34 3.73 -33.16 -1.43
N GLU A 35 3.15 -34.38 -1.48
CA GLU A 35 1.78 -34.60 -1.01
C GLU A 35 1.63 -34.38 0.51
N GLU A 36 2.58 -34.87 1.29
CA GLU A 36 2.64 -34.67 2.75
C GLU A 36 2.83 -33.20 3.11
N ALA A 37 3.72 -32.50 2.39
CA ALA A 37 3.92 -31.05 2.57
C ALA A 37 2.63 -30.26 2.31
N ILE A 38 1.90 -30.56 1.22
CA ILE A 38 0.61 -29.92 0.93
C ILE A 38 -0.38 -30.15 2.08
N LEU A 39 -0.48 -31.38 2.59
CA LEU A 39 -1.41 -31.69 3.67
C LEU A 39 -1.02 -31.01 4.99
N THR A 40 0.26 -30.89 5.26
CA THR A 40 0.77 -30.18 6.45
C THR A 40 0.39 -28.70 6.38
N GLU A 41 0.64 -28.04 5.24
CA GLU A 41 0.27 -26.65 5.07
C GLU A 41 -1.25 -26.40 5.16
N LEU A 42 -2.06 -27.32 4.59
CA LEU A 42 -3.53 -27.25 4.69
C LEU A 42 -4.04 -27.39 6.13
N LYS A 43 -3.39 -28.22 6.94
CA LYS A 43 -3.71 -28.37 8.37
C LYS A 43 -3.38 -27.10 9.15
N ILE A 44 -2.19 -26.53 8.93
CA ILE A 44 -1.80 -25.26 9.57
C ILE A 44 -2.78 -24.14 9.22
N GLU A 45 -3.20 -24.04 7.94
CA GLU A 45 -4.21 -23.07 7.52
C GLU A 45 -5.56 -23.29 8.22
N LYS A 46 -5.96 -24.55 8.40
CA LYS A 46 -7.19 -24.89 9.14
C LYS A 46 -7.08 -24.43 10.59
N ASP A 47 -5.98 -24.73 11.26
CA ASP A 47 -5.78 -24.36 12.66
C ASP A 47 -5.82 -22.83 12.83
N LEU A 48 -5.27 -22.07 11.86
CA LEU A 48 -5.37 -20.61 11.85
C LEU A 48 -6.81 -20.11 11.63
N ILE A 49 -7.58 -20.75 10.76
CA ILE A 49 -9.00 -20.40 10.52
C ILE A 49 -9.85 -20.68 11.77
N ASP A 50 -9.54 -21.75 12.49
CA ASP A 50 -10.29 -22.20 13.66
C ASP A 50 -9.91 -21.41 14.94
N LEU A 51 -8.89 -20.55 14.91
CA LEU A 51 -8.53 -19.67 16.03
C LEU A 51 -9.60 -18.58 16.24
N ASP A 52 -10.03 -18.43 17.47
CA ASP A 52 -10.93 -17.35 17.89
C ASP A 52 -10.28 -15.97 17.66
N ASP A 53 -11.10 -14.98 17.26
CA ASP A 53 -10.69 -13.58 16.99
C ASP A 53 -9.61 -13.41 15.91
N ASN A 54 -9.47 -14.40 15.02
CA ASN A 54 -8.55 -14.33 13.89
C ASN A 54 -9.27 -13.77 12.63
N PRO A 55 -8.70 -12.77 11.94
CA PRO A 55 -9.28 -12.24 10.70
C PRO A 55 -9.18 -13.20 9.50
N ILE A 56 -8.50 -14.36 9.63
CA ILE A 56 -8.37 -15.38 8.59
C ILE A 56 -9.65 -16.24 8.59
N VAL A 57 -10.42 -16.14 7.51
CA VAL A 57 -11.71 -16.86 7.38
C VAL A 57 -11.76 -17.88 6.24
N ASP A 58 -10.77 -17.89 5.37
CA ASP A 58 -10.71 -18.70 4.13
C ASP A 58 -9.32 -19.28 3.93
N TYR A 59 -9.21 -20.42 3.20
CA TYR A 59 -7.93 -20.94 2.72
C TYR A 59 -7.37 -20.09 1.59
N ASN A 60 -6.06 -19.78 1.64
CA ASN A 60 -5.34 -19.17 0.53
C ASN A 60 -4.37 -20.15 -0.14
N TYR A 61 -4.85 -20.87 -1.14
CA TYR A 61 -4.05 -21.89 -1.85
C TYR A 61 -2.84 -21.33 -2.59
N SER A 62 -2.86 -20.04 -2.97
CA SER A 62 -1.69 -19.39 -3.57
C SER A 62 -0.61 -19.09 -2.52
N TYR A 63 -1.01 -18.77 -1.30
CA TYR A 63 -0.10 -18.62 -0.17
C TYR A 63 0.53 -19.96 0.20
N ILE A 64 -0.29 -21.03 0.28
CA ILE A 64 0.21 -22.40 0.48
C ILE A 64 1.24 -22.78 -0.59
N LYS A 65 0.98 -22.44 -1.88
CA LYS A 65 1.96 -22.69 -2.94
C LYS A 65 3.29 -22.01 -2.68
N ASP A 66 3.27 -20.74 -2.27
CA ASP A 66 4.49 -20.00 -1.97
C ASP A 66 5.24 -20.59 -0.75
N ARG A 67 4.50 -21.07 0.26
CA ARG A 67 5.08 -21.77 1.43
C ARG A 67 5.73 -23.10 1.04
N LEU A 68 5.14 -23.85 0.13
CA LEU A 68 5.76 -25.09 -0.39
C LEU A 68 7.12 -24.80 -1.05
N GLU A 69 7.23 -23.69 -1.77
CA GLU A 69 8.46 -23.27 -2.42
C GLU A 69 9.51 -22.78 -1.41
N SER A 70 9.10 -21.93 -0.42
CA SER A 70 10.04 -21.33 0.54
C SER A 70 10.47 -22.27 1.66
N GLU A 71 9.54 -23.00 2.27
CA GLU A 71 9.81 -23.80 3.47
C GLU A 71 10.05 -25.27 3.20
N HIS A 72 9.34 -25.82 2.22
CA HIS A 72 9.45 -27.27 1.92
C HIS A 72 10.35 -27.55 0.71
N HIS A 73 10.87 -26.50 0.04
CA HIS A 73 11.70 -26.61 -1.16
C HIS A 73 11.10 -27.52 -2.24
N THR A 74 9.76 -27.54 -2.32
CA THR A 74 9.01 -28.32 -3.29
C THR A 74 8.02 -27.46 -4.05
N THR A 75 7.56 -27.92 -5.21
CA THR A 75 6.65 -27.17 -6.06
C THR A 75 5.41 -27.96 -6.41
N ALA A 76 4.25 -27.32 -6.33
CA ALA A 76 3.01 -27.90 -6.80
C ALA A 76 2.18 -26.85 -7.57
N ALA A 77 1.50 -27.29 -8.62
CA ALA A 77 0.58 -26.43 -9.36
C ALA A 77 -0.65 -26.08 -8.50
N LEU A 78 -1.12 -24.84 -8.57
CA LEU A 78 -2.28 -24.38 -7.80
C LEU A 78 -3.52 -25.30 -7.96
N PRO A 79 -3.90 -25.77 -9.18
CA PRO A 79 -5.00 -26.72 -9.34
C PRO A 79 -4.81 -28.02 -8.57
N THR A 80 -3.56 -28.46 -8.42
CA THR A 80 -3.22 -29.69 -7.68
C THR A 80 -3.44 -29.50 -6.18
N ILE A 81 -3.01 -28.37 -5.61
CA ILE A 81 -3.22 -28.02 -4.21
C ILE A 81 -4.74 -27.96 -3.92
N ILE A 82 -5.50 -27.30 -4.79
CA ILE A 82 -6.97 -27.22 -4.67
C ILE A 82 -7.63 -28.60 -4.76
N ASP A 83 -7.15 -29.48 -5.64
CA ASP A 83 -7.67 -30.84 -5.75
C ASP A 83 -7.44 -31.65 -4.46
N ARG A 84 -6.24 -31.55 -3.87
CA ARG A 84 -5.92 -32.16 -2.58
C ARG A 84 -6.76 -31.58 -1.44
N ALA A 85 -6.93 -30.25 -1.43
CA ALA A 85 -7.79 -29.57 -0.46
C ALA A 85 -9.24 -30.10 -0.53
N LYS A 86 -9.81 -30.25 -1.73
CA LYS A 86 -11.15 -30.84 -1.91
C LYS A 86 -11.22 -32.28 -1.44
N LYS A 87 -10.23 -33.09 -1.78
CA LYS A 87 -10.18 -34.50 -1.43
C LYS A 87 -10.12 -34.75 0.08
N HIS A 88 -9.44 -33.87 0.81
CA HIS A 88 -9.20 -34.02 2.24
C HIS A 88 -10.05 -33.08 3.12
N GLY A 89 -11.07 -32.41 2.55
CA GLY A 89 -12.04 -31.61 3.32
C GLY A 89 -11.53 -30.18 3.69
N PHE A 90 -10.44 -29.73 3.11
CA PHE A 90 -9.87 -28.38 3.31
C PHE A 90 -10.32 -27.40 2.22
N TYR A 91 -11.59 -27.43 1.83
CA TYR A 91 -12.11 -26.59 0.75
C TYR A 91 -13.37 -25.84 1.16
N ILE A 92 -13.29 -24.51 1.14
CA ILE A 92 -14.41 -23.59 1.35
C ILE A 92 -14.80 -23.00 -0.01
N LYS A 93 -16.06 -23.18 -0.42
CA LYS A 93 -16.56 -22.64 -1.69
C LYS A 93 -16.72 -21.12 -1.59
N LYS A 94 -15.95 -20.37 -2.36
CA LYS A 94 -16.10 -18.90 -2.44
C LYS A 94 -17.36 -18.52 -3.21
N LYS A 95 -18.10 -17.51 -2.68
CA LYS A 95 -19.25 -16.92 -3.39
C LYS A 95 -18.76 -16.12 -4.59
N ASN A 96 -19.41 -16.29 -5.74
CA ASN A 96 -19.11 -15.47 -6.92
C ASN A 96 -19.50 -14.01 -6.65
N LYS A 97 -18.58 -13.07 -6.90
CA LYS A 97 -18.83 -11.62 -6.84
C LYS A 97 -19.13 -11.11 -8.23
N VAL A 98 -20.13 -10.24 -8.33
CA VAL A 98 -20.46 -9.54 -9.59
C VAL A 98 -19.33 -8.56 -9.91
N ALA A 99 -18.89 -8.54 -11.17
CA ALA A 99 -17.89 -7.58 -11.65
C ALA A 99 -18.54 -6.20 -11.86
N HIS A 100 -17.80 -5.13 -11.58
CA HIS A 100 -18.24 -3.75 -11.80
C HIS A 100 -17.59 -3.16 -13.06
N ASP A 101 -18.39 -2.45 -13.89
CA ASP A 101 -18.07 -2.07 -15.25
C ASP A 101 -17.21 -0.79 -15.43
N ARG A 102 -16.79 -0.12 -14.35
CA ARG A 102 -16.02 1.12 -14.48
C ARG A 102 -14.55 0.90 -14.16
N GLU A 103 -13.72 1.08 -15.19
CA GLU A 103 -12.27 0.97 -15.07
C GLU A 103 -11.56 2.31 -15.34
N VAL A 104 -10.74 2.78 -14.39
CA VAL A 104 -9.77 3.84 -14.68
C VAL A 104 -8.61 3.19 -15.44
N VAL A 105 -8.40 3.54 -16.68
CA VAL A 105 -7.30 3.00 -17.49
C VAL A 105 -6.18 4.02 -17.53
N THR A 106 -4.97 3.59 -17.13
CA THR A 106 -3.74 4.36 -17.27
C THR A 106 -2.81 3.65 -18.24
N ASN A 107 -2.13 4.43 -19.08
CA ASN A 107 -1.27 3.92 -20.14
C ASN A 107 0.22 4.15 -19.87
N TYR A 108 0.54 5.04 -18.94
CA TYR A 108 1.90 5.45 -18.62
C TYR A 108 2.22 5.21 -17.15
N ALA A 109 3.43 4.74 -16.87
CA ALA A 109 3.93 4.69 -15.49
C ALA A 109 4.02 6.13 -14.92
N GLY A 110 3.60 6.31 -13.67
CA GLY A 110 3.57 7.65 -13.04
C GLY A 110 2.44 8.56 -13.53
N GLU A 111 1.54 8.08 -14.41
CA GLU A 111 0.36 8.85 -14.81
C GLU A 111 -0.58 9.08 -13.63
N LEU A 112 -0.78 8.04 -12.82
CA LEU A 112 -1.61 8.04 -11.63
C LEU A 112 -0.97 7.18 -10.54
N VAL A 113 -0.64 7.77 -9.43
CA VAL A 113 -0.28 7.06 -8.21
C VAL A 113 -1.51 7.01 -7.31
N GLN A 114 -1.95 5.81 -6.98
CA GLN A 114 -2.99 5.61 -5.99
C GLN A 114 -2.35 5.58 -4.61
N HIS A 115 -2.76 6.51 -3.74
CA HIS A 115 -2.26 6.62 -2.39
C HIS A 115 -3.41 6.46 -1.40
N ASP A 116 -3.24 5.54 -0.46
CA ASP A 116 -4.32 5.18 0.47
C ASP A 116 -3.76 4.61 1.76
N SER A 117 -4.61 4.52 2.78
CA SER A 117 -4.31 3.83 4.03
C SER A 117 -5.36 2.78 4.36
N SER A 118 -4.96 1.76 5.11
CA SER A 118 -5.86 0.70 5.55
C SER A 118 -5.68 0.39 7.02
N HIS A 119 -6.71 0.67 7.82
CA HIS A 119 -6.74 0.36 9.25
C HIS A 119 -7.25 -1.06 9.47
N HIS A 120 -6.40 -1.94 9.98
CA HIS A 120 -6.74 -3.36 10.16
C HIS A 120 -5.99 -3.98 11.34
N LYS A 121 -6.49 -5.14 11.82
CA LYS A 121 -5.75 -6.01 12.74
C LYS A 121 -4.78 -6.85 11.92
N TRP A 122 -3.54 -6.34 11.75
CA TRP A 122 -2.52 -6.96 10.89
C TRP A 122 -1.87 -8.20 11.51
N SER A 123 -1.96 -8.34 12.83
CA SER A 123 -1.61 -9.57 13.54
C SER A 123 -2.74 -9.98 14.48
N PRO A 124 -3.13 -11.27 14.54
CA PRO A 124 -4.11 -11.75 15.51
C PRO A 124 -3.59 -11.67 16.97
N TYR A 125 -2.27 -11.61 17.16
CA TYR A 125 -1.63 -11.57 18.48
C TYR A 125 -1.32 -10.15 18.97
N SER A 126 -1.57 -9.12 18.16
CA SER A 126 -1.46 -7.74 18.60
C SER A 126 -2.76 -7.24 19.23
N ASP A 127 -2.66 -6.53 20.34
CA ASP A 127 -3.81 -5.86 20.96
C ASP A 127 -4.23 -4.60 20.21
N LYS A 128 -3.36 -4.09 19.32
CA LYS A 128 -3.58 -2.87 18.53
C LYS A 128 -3.88 -3.17 17.07
N LYS A 129 -4.66 -2.29 16.46
CA LYS A 129 -4.78 -2.18 15.00
C LYS A 129 -3.78 -1.16 14.51
N TRP A 130 -3.17 -1.41 13.37
CA TRP A 130 -2.21 -0.50 12.74
C TRP A 130 -2.75 0.00 11.38
N TYR A 131 -2.14 1.04 10.88
CA TYR A 131 -2.45 1.61 9.57
C TYR A 131 -1.37 1.21 8.58
N LEU A 132 -1.76 0.55 7.48
CA LEU A 132 -0.88 0.33 6.34
C LEU A 132 -1.05 1.51 5.38
N ILE A 133 0.01 2.27 5.15
CA ILE A 133 0.07 3.34 4.16
C ILE A 133 0.77 2.80 2.93
N THR A 134 0.16 2.99 1.75
CA THR A 134 0.74 2.56 0.48
C THR A 134 0.60 3.61 -0.61
N SER A 135 1.57 3.59 -1.53
CA SER A 135 1.48 4.26 -2.83
C SER A 135 1.72 3.23 -3.92
N ILE A 136 0.80 3.11 -4.88
CA ILE A 136 0.90 2.17 -5.99
C ILE A 136 0.80 2.91 -7.32
N ASP A 137 1.68 2.59 -8.27
CA ASP A 137 1.53 3.07 -9.64
C ASP A 137 0.39 2.32 -10.33
N ASP A 138 -0.63 3.04 -10.78
CA ASP A 138 -1.85 2.45 -11.35
C ASP A 138 -1.59 1.67 -12.64
N CYS A 139 -0.63 2.11 -13.43
CA CYS A 139 -0.31 1.46 -14.71
C CYS A 139 0.48 0.16 -14.51
N SER A 140 1.58 0.20 -13.80
CA SER A 140 2.45 -0.97 -13.59
C SER A 140 1.99 -1.90 -12.49
N ARG A 141 1.17 -1.41 -11.56
CA ARG A 141 0.79 -2.09 -10.30
C ARG A 141 1.95 -2.23 -9.32
N PHE A 142 3.04 -1.54 -9.51
CA PHE A 142 4.19 -1.57 -8.64
C PHE A 142 3.91 -0.77 -7.36
N LEU A 143 4.14 -1.39 -6.21
CA LEU A 143 4.09 -0.73 -4.89
C LEU A 143 5.33 0.16 -4.76
N LEU A 144 5.13 1.47 -4.85
CA LEU A 144 6.18 2.48 -4.74
C LEU A 144 6.55 2.76 -3.28
N TYR A 145 5.55 2.68 -2.39
CA TYR A 145 5.71 2.87 -0.95
C TYR A 145 4.78 1.96 -0.18
N TYR A 146 5.24 1.46 0.94
CA TYR A 146 4.47 0.67 1.90
C TYR A 146 5.11 0.77 3.28
N ASN A 147 4.29 1.04 4.30
CA ASN A 147 4.73 1.07 5.69
C ASN A 147 3.56 0.88 6.64
N LEU A 148 3.81 0.24 7.79
CA LEU A 148 2.86 0.17 8.91
C LEU A 148 3.18 1.26 9.92
N VAL A 149 2.13 1.93 10.41
CA VAL A 149 2.24 2.95 11.46
C VAL A 149 1.17 2.74 12.52
N GLU A 150 1.47 3.11 13.77
CA GLU A 150 0.51 2.99 14.88
C GLU A 150 -0.66 3.99 14.75
N ALA A 151 -0.40 5.16 14.18
CA ALA A 151 -1.39 6.20 13.97
C ALA A 151 -1.24 6.81 12.58
N GLU A 152 -2.38 7.00 11.92
CA GLU A 152 -2.45 7.71 10.66
C GLU A 152 -2.34 9.22 10.92
N THR A 153 -1.29 9.83 10.39
CA THR A 153 -1.01 11.27 10.56
C THR A 153 -0.63 11.89 9.24
N SER A 154 -0.83 13.21 9.09
CA SER A 154 -0.35 13.95 7.91
C SER A 154 1.15 13.73 7.68
N TRP A 155 1.93 13.61 8.76
CA TRP A 155 3.36 13.35 8.66
C TRP A 155 3.69 11.99 8.02
N ALA A 156 2.99 10.94 8.38
CA ALA A 156 3.18 9.62 7.79
C ALA A 156 2.91 9.61 6.27
N HIS A 157 1.91 10.37 5.81
CA HIS A 157 1.63 10.54 4.38
C HIS A 157 2.69 11.40 3.68
N ILE A 158 3.19 12.45 4.34
CA ILE A 158 4.29 13.29 3.81
C ILE A 158 5.55 12.46 3.61
N CYS A 159 5.92 11.61 4.57
CA CYS A 159 7.04 10.69 4.41
C CYS A 159 6.86 9.77 3.19
N ALA A 160 5.66 9.24 2.99
CA ALA A 160 5.39 8.40 1.82
C ALA A 160 5.54 9.15 0.49
N LEU A 161 5.11 10.43 0.44
CA LEU A 161 5.30 11.28 -0.74
C LEU A 161 6.76 11.61 -0.98
N GLU A 162 7.53 11.91 0.07
CA GLU A 162 8.96 12.18 -0.02
C GLU A 162 9.72 10.98 -0.58
N ASP A 163 9.51 9.79 -0.01
CA ASP A 163 10.17 8.56 -0.45
C ASP A 163 9.85 8.25 -1.93
N VAL A 164 8.58 8.37 -2.34
CA VAL A 164 8.21 8.17 -3.76
C VAL A 164 8.89 9.20 -4.65
N ALA A 165 8.91 10.47 -4.25
CA ALA A 165 9.51 11.54 -5.04
C ALA A 165 11.03 11.37 -5.20
N LEU A 166 11.72 10.99 -4.13
CA LEU A 166 13.19 10.84 -4.11
C LEU A 166 13.65 9.57 -4.83
N ILE A 167 12.89 8.47 -4.74
CA ILE A 167 13.29 7.17 -5.30
C ILE A 167 12.84 7.01 -6.75
N TYR A 168 11.60 7.40 -7.06
CA TYR A 168 10.99 7.15 -8.38
C TYR A 168 10.78 8.42 -9.20
N GLY A 169 10.76 9.58 -8.54
CA GLY A 169 10.45 10.88 -9.13
C GLY A 169 9.00 11.31 -8.88
N LEU A 170 8.66 12.49 -9.42
CA LEU A 170 7.34 13.10 -9.27
C LEU A 170 6.36 12.50 -10.28
N ALA A 171 5.27 11.92 -9.79
CA ALA A 171 4.17 11.45 -10.63
C ALA A 171 3.38 12.62 -11.23
N TYR A 172 2.65 12.36 -12.32
CA TYR A 172 1.77 13.35 -12.94
C TYR A 172 0.55 13.65 -12.08
N SER A 173 -0.05 12.64 -11.46
CA SER A 173 -1.20 12.80 -10.58
C SER A 173 -1.24 11.79 -9.45
N TYR A 174 -1.85 12.19 -8.34
CA TYR A 174 -2.19 11.33 -7.21
C TYR A 174 -3.70 11.18 -7.10
N TYR A 175 -4.13 9.98 -6.72
CA TYR A 175 -5.50 9.63 -6.45
C TYR A 175 -5.66 9.30 -4.97
N PHE A 176 -6.54 10.04 -4.30
CA PHE A 176 -6.87 9.86 -2.89
C PHE A 176 -8.31 9.41 -2.72
N ASP A 177 -8.54 8.64 -1.66
CA ASP A 177 -9.89 8.32 -1.24
C ASP A 177 -10.43 9.40 -0.30
N CYS A 178 -11.58 9.96 -0.65
CA CYS A 178 -12.24 10.99 0.15
C CYS A 178 -12.76 10.50 1.52
N HIS A 179 -12.72 9.20 1.81
CA HIS A 179 -13.40 8.65 2.99
C HIS A 179 -12.52 8.32 4.19
N SER A 180 -11.21 8.12 4.03
CA SER A 180 -10.40 7.58 5.13
C SER A 180 -9.55 8.60 5.90
N ILE A 181 -8.91 9.55 5.23
CA ILE A 181 -7.89 10.39 5.87
C ILE A 181 -8.32 11.85 6.05
N PHE A 182 -9.23 12.35 5.22
CA PHE A 182 -9.37 13.77 4.90
C PHE A 182 -10.71 14.38 5.34
N ARG A 183 -11.32 13.86 6.37
CA ARG A 183 -12.40 14.59 7.06
C ARG A 183 -11.80 15.72 7.87
N PHE A 184 -11.45 16.79 7.20
CA PHE A 184 -11.05 18.00 7.87
C PHE A 184 -12.30 18.67 8.47
N VAL A 185 -12.39 18.71 9.81
CA VAL A 185 -13.39 19.50 10.52
C VAL A 185 -12.87 20.93 10.61
N GLN A 186 -13.21 21.77 9.65
CA GLN A 186 -13.03 23.20 9.79
C GLN A 186 -13.92 23.74 10.91
N GLY A 187 -13.33 24.26 11.98
CA GLY A 187 -14.07 25.03 12.97
C GLY A 187 -13.90 24.59 14.42
N ARG A 188 -12.66 24.43 14.88
CA ARG A 188 -12.38 24.23 16.32
C ARG A 188 -12.29 25.53 17.13
N ASP A 189 -12.45 26.68 16.51
CA ASP A 189 -12.15 27.97 17.14
C ASP A 189 -13.34 28.76 17.71
N SER A 190 -14.54 28.20 17.77
CA SER A 190 -15.61 28.86 18.53
C SER A 190 -16.65 27.88 19.05
N PHE A 191 -16.81 27.88 20.36
CA PHE A 191 -17.83 27.17 21.13
C PHE A 191 -19.30 27.50 20.67
N TRP A 192 -19.48 28.44 19.74
CA TRP A 192 -20.74 29.02 19.36
C TRP A 192 -21.18 28.81 17.90
N ARG A 193 -20.39 28.11 17.06
CA ARG A 193 -20.78 27.84 15.67
C ARG A 193 -20.80 26.34 15.38
N ASN A 194 -21.99 25.73 15.51
CA ASN A 194 -22.29 24.35 15.13
C ASN A 194 -22.32 24.12 13.60
N HIS A 195 -21.38 24.64 12.82
CA HIS A 195 -21.29 24.37 11.41
C HIS A 195 -20.03 23.55 11.13
N TYR A 196 -20.13 22.25 11.31
CA TYR A 196 -19.15 21.30 10.81
C TYR A 196 -19.30 21.21 9.28
N LYS A 197 -18.48 21.90 8.54
CA LYS A 197 -18.29 21.63 7.12
C LYS A 197 -17.31 20.47 7.02
N VAL A 198 -17.83 19.29 6.77
CA VAL A 198 -17.04 18.15 6.29
C VAL A 198 -16.69 18.47 4.84
N THR A 199 -15.44 18.79 4.57
CA THR A 199 -14.94 18.96 3.20
C THR A 199 -14.36 17.62 2.76
N ASP A 200 -14.79 17.13 1.61
CA ASP A 200 -14.19 15.94 0.94
C ASP A 200 -12.84 16.29 0.30
N ASP A 201 -12.06 17.16 0.90
CA ASP A 201 -10.78 17.64 0.35
C ASP A 201 -9.60 16.91 0.99
N VAL A 202 -8.49 16.79 0.24
CA VAL A 202 -7.23 16.22 0.73
C VAL A 202 -6.72 17.00 1.92
N ASP A 203 -6.05 16.33 2.86
CA ASP A 203 -5.34 16.96 3.97
C ASP A 203 -4.61 18.22 3.49
N PRO A 204 -4.87 19.39 4.09
CA PRO A 204 -4.27 20.64 3.66
C PRO A 204 -2.73 20.62 3.60
N GLN A 205 -2.08 19.82 4.46
CA GLN A 205 -0.63 19.66 4.48
C GLN A 205 -0.14 18.92 3.24
N VAL A 206 -0.75 17.78 2.92
CA VAL A 206 -0.45 16.99 1.73
C VAL A 206 -0.77 17.77 0.45
N LYS A 207 -1.90 18.46 0.41
CA LYS A 207 -2.33 19.26 -0.75
C LYS A 207 -1.35 20.39 -1.08
N LYS A 208 -0.84 21.08 -0.06
CA LYS A 208 0.17 22.14 -0.23
C LYS A 208 1.42 21.57 -0.91
N ILE A 209 1.91 20.44 -0.45
CA ILE A 209 3.10 19.78 -1.02
C ILE A 209 2.87 19.40 -2.49
N LEU A 210 1.75 18.74 -2.79
CA LEU A 210 1.43 18.33 -4.15
C LEU A 210 1.29 19.54 -5.09
N THR A 211 0.71 20.64 -4.59
CA THR A 211 0.56 21.89 -5.34
C THR A 211 1.91 22.52 -5.64
N ASP A 212 2.80 22.60 -4.65
CA ASP A 212 4.16 23.17 -4.83
C ASP A 212 4.98 22.36 -5.84
N LEU A 213 4.77 21.04 -5.88
CA LEU A 213 5.44 20.13 -6.82
C LEU A 213 4.76 20.06 -8.20
N GLY A 214 3.66 20.80 -8.39
CA GLY A 214 2.88 20.78 -9.63
C GLY A 214 2.27 19.42 -9.95
N ILE A 215 1.92 18.66 -8.92
CA ILE A 215 1.29 17.34 -9.03
C ILE A 215 -0.23 17.51 -8.96
N LYS A 216 -0.95 16.91 -9.90
CA LYS A 216 -2.42 16.97 -9.93
C LYS A 216 -3.03 16.03 -8.89
N VAL A 217 -4.04 16.51 -8.18
CA VAL A 217 -4.84 15.70 -7.25
C VAL A 217 -6.12 15.24 -7.94
N ARG A 218 -6.42 13.96 -7.90
CA ARG A 218 -7.66 13.36 -8.38
C ARG A 218 -8.39 12.72 -7.20
N TYR A 219 -9.70 12.90 -7.14
CA TYR A 219 -10.54 12.35 -6.09
C TYR A 219 -11.41 11.21 -6.61
N ALA A 220 -11.69 10.24 -5.75
CA ALA A 220 -12.66 9.20 -6.03
C ALA A 220 -14.08 9.81 -6.09
N LEU A 221 -14.62 9.96 -7.29
CA LEU A 221 -15.99 10.48 -7.48
C LEU A 221 -17.08 9.47 -7.10
N SER A 222 -16.73 8.22 -6.81
CA SER A 222 -17.66 7.19 -6.35
C SER A 222 -16.95 6.03 -5.64
N PRO A 223 -17.64 5.34 -4.69
CA PRO A 223 -17.10 4.14 -4.05
C PRO A 223 -16.71 3.02 -5.04
N GLN A 224 -17.38 2.98 -6.21
CA GLN A 224 -17.13 1.97 -7.26
C GLN A 224 -15.80 2.21 -8.00
N ALA A 225 -15.28 3.44 -8.02
CA ALA A 225 -13.98 3.75 -8.60
C ALA A 225 -12.80 3.16 -7.80
N LYS A 226 -13.05 2.74 -6.54
CA LYS A 226 -12.07 2.14 -5.62
C LYS A 226 -11.66 0.70 -5.93
N GLY A 227 -12.39 -0.04 -6.73
CA GLY A 227 -12.16 -1.48 -6.91
C GLY A 227 -10.75 -1.88 -7.34
N LYS A 228 -9.94 -0.94 -7.83
CA LYS A 228 -8.54 -1.17 -8.21
C LYS A 228 -7.56 -1.01 -7.04
N ILE A 229 -7.83 -0.11 -6.10
CA ILE A 229 -7.01 0.08 -4.88
C ILE A 229 -7.28 -1.06 -3.89
N GLU A 230 -8.53 -1.52 -3.77
CA GLU A 230 -8.91 -2.58 -2.84
C GLU A 230 -8.25 -3.94 -3.11
N ARG A 231 -7.88 -4.26 -4.37
CA ARG A 231 -7.30 -5.56 -4.72
C ARG A 231 -5.89 -5.78 -4.15
N PRO A 232 -4.93 -4.83 -4.31
CA PRO A 232 -3.62 -4.93 -3.66
C PRO A 232 -3.73 -5.01 -2.14
N TYR A 233 -4.63 -4.20 -1.53
CA TYR A 233 -4.84 -4.27 -0.09
C TYR A 233 -5.34 -5.63 0.37
N ARG A 234 -6.31 -6.23 -0.31
CA ARG A 234 -6.78 -7.59 0.04
C ARG A 234 -5.68 -8.62 -0.06
N TRP A 235 -4.82 -8.49 -1.07
CA TRP A 235 -3.70 -9.41 -1.25
C TRP A 235 -2.70 -9.28 -0.12
N LEU A 236 -2.33 -8.05 0.23
CA LEU A 236 -1.44 -7.75 1.36
C LEU A 236 -2.08 -8.13 2.70
N GLN A 237 -3.31 -7.72 2.94
CA GLN A 237 -4.04 -8.06 4.18
C GLN A 237 -4.05 -9.57 4.43
N ASP A 238 -4.45 -10.35 3.43
CA ASP A 238 -4.54 -11.79 3.58
C ASP A 238 -3.17 -12.40 3.91
N ARG A 239 -2.11 -11.98 3.23
CA ARG A 239 -0.77 -12.55 3.40
C ARG A 239 -0.06 -12.10 4.66
N ILE A 240 -0.07 -10.81 4.94
CA ILE A 240 0.58 -10.26 6.14
C ILE A 240 -0.05 -10.87 7.39
N VAL A 241 -1.40 -10.91 7.46
CA VAL A 241 -2.09 -11.48 8.62
C VAL A 241 -1.76 -12.95 8.80
N ARG A 242 -1.69 -13.75 7.70
CA ARG A 242 -1.31 -15.17 7.77
C ARG A 242 0.12 -15.37 8.23
N THR A 243 1.05 -14.59 7.69
CA THR A 243 2.46 -14.69 8.07
C THR A 243 2.67 -14.24 9.52
N CYS A 244 2.08 -13.10 9.92
CA CYS A 244 2.10 -12.66 11.31
C CYS A 244 1.48 -13.69 12.28
N ALA A 245 0.40 -14.36 11.85
CA ALA A 245 -0.22 -15.41 12.67
C ALA A 245 0.69 -16.64 12.81
N ARG A 246 1.37 -17.06 11.75
CA ARG A 246 2.29 -18.21 11.75
C ARG A 246 3.55 -17.95 12.57
N GLU A 247 4.05 -16.74 12.53
CA GLU A 247 5.29 -16.33 13.19
C GLU A 247 5.08 -15.80 14.60
N GLY A 248 3.81 -15.70 15.06
CA GLY A 248 3.48 -15.23 16.39
C GLY A 248 3.80 -13.75 16.61
N VAL A 249 3.77 -12.95 15.57
CA VAL A 249 4.12 -11.51 15.58
C VAL A 249 3.18 -10.73 16.49
N LYS A 250 3.74 -9.95 17.43
CA LYS A 250 2.99 -9.11 18.37
C LYS A 250 3.26 -7.62 18.16
N GLU A 251 4.49 -7.27 17.80
CA GLU A 251 4.95 -5.89 17.72
C GLU A 251 4.93 -5.40 16.27
N ILE A 252 4.72 -4.08 16.11
CA ILE A 252 4.65 -3.45 14.79
C ILE A 252 5.97 -3.56 14.02
N GLY A 253 7.12 -3.56 14.72
CA GLY A 253 8.43 -3.68 14.09
C GLY A 253 8.58 -5.00 13.32
N ASP A 254 8.20 -6.12 13.94
CA ASP A 254 8.24 -7.44 13.29
C ASP A 254 7.22 -7.51 12.14
N ALA A 255 6.04 -6.90 12.31
CA ALA A 255 5.04 -6.83 11.25
C ALA A 255 5.51 -6.00 10.03
N ILE A 256 6.36 -4.99 10.23
CA ILE A 256 7.00 -4.22 9.15
C ILE A 256 7.96 -5.12 8.35
N GLU A 257 8.72 -5.98 8.99
CA GLU A 257 9.59 -6.92 8.28
C GLU A 257 8.77 -7.91 7.43
N VAL A 258 7.70 -8.47 7.99
CA VAL A 258 6.75 -9.30 7.23
C VAL A 258 6.16 -8.54 6.05
N LEU A 259 5.77 -7.26 6.25
CA LEU A 259 5.26 -6.42 5.17
C LEU A 259 6.31 -6.23 4.05
N LYS A 260 7.57 -5.99 4.40
CA LYS A 260 8.66 -5.83 3.42
C LYS A 260 8.82 -7.08 2.56
N GLU A 261 8.88 -8.26 3.17
CA GLU A 261 9.01 -9.53 2.44
C GLU A 261 7.83 -9.78 1.50
N GLU A 262 6.60 -9.55 1.95
CA GLU A 262 5.41 -9.75 1.13
C GLU A 262 5.29 -8.68 0.02
N ALA A 263 5.70 -7.45 0.27
CA ALA A 263 5.73 -6.40 -0.75
C ALA A 263 6.81 -6.66 -1.81
N GLU A 264 7.98 -7.17 -1.41
CA GLU A 264 9.01 -7.63 -2.35
C GLU A 264 8.52 -8.79 -3.20
N ARG A 265 7.86 -9.77 -2.60
CA ARG A 265 7.23 -10.88 -3.33
C ARG A 265 6.20 -10.34 -4.33
N TYR A 266 5.33 -9.43 -3.90
CA TYR A 266 4.34 -8.80 -4.78
C TYR A 266 5.00 -8.07 -5.96
N ASN A 267 6.00 -7.25 -5.68
CA ASN A 267 6.65 -6.42 -6.68
C ASN A 267 7.50 -7.22 -7.68
N PHE A 268 8.24 -8.23 -7.22
CA PHE A 268 9.30 -8.86 -8.02
C PHE A 268 9.01 -10.30 -8.44
N ARG A 269 8.05 -10.99 -7.82
CA ARG A 269 7.80 -12.42 -8.09
C ARG A 269 6.36 -12.71 -8.51
N GLN A 270 5.39 -11.99 -7.97
CA GLN A 270 3.97 -12.27 -8.20
C GLN A 270 3.50 -11.69 -9.53
N ARG A 271 2.95 -12.52 -10.41
CA ARG A 271 2.22 -12.04 -11.60
C ARG A 271 0.88 -11.44 -11.17
N HIS A 272 0.67 -10.18 -11.52
CA HIS A 272 -0.58 -9.50 -11.25
C HIS A 272 -1.70 -10.05 -12.15
N SER A 273 -2.84 -10.42 -11.56
CA SER A 273 -3.95 -11.14 -12.25
C SER A 273 -4.56 -10.37 -13.44
N VAL A 274 -4.55 -9.03 -13.40
CA VAL A 274 -5.14 -8.20 -14.46
C VAL A 274 -4.13 -7.92 -15.57
N THR A 275 -2.88 -7.59 -15.20
CA THR A 275 -1.87 -7.24 -16.21
C THR A 275 -1.16 -8.45 -16.81
N GLY A 276 -1.21 -9.60 -16.11
CA GLY A 276 -0.48 -10.81 -16.50
C GLY A 276 1.04 -10.72 -16.36
N GLU A 277 1.55 -9.58 -15.90
CA GLU A 277 2.98 -9.30 -15.73
C GLU A 277 3.34 -9.15 -14.26
N VAL A 278 4.61 -9.36 -13.92
CA VAL A 278 5.17 -9.00 -12.61
C VAL A 278 5.32 -7.47 -12.57
N PRO A 279 4.86 -6.78 -11.51
CA PRO A 279 4.84 -5.31 -11.45
C PRO A 279 6.18 -4.64 -11.78
N TYR A 280 7.28 -5.17 -11.27
CA TYR A 280 8.63 -4.65 -11.53
C TYR A 280 8.99 -4.70 -13.02
N TYR A 281 8.80 -5.83 -13.67
CA TYR A 281 9.14 -5.97 -15.09
C TYR A 281 8.24 -5.10 -15.98
N ARG A 282 6.97 -4.94 -15.58
CA ARG A 282 6.06 -4.02 -16.27
C ARG A 282 6.50 -2.57 -16.13
N LEU A 283 6.84 -2.12 -14.89
CA LEU A 283 7.35 -0.76 -14.65
C LEU A 283 8.62 -0.49 -15.47
N ARG A 284 9.57 -1.41 -15.45
CA ARG A 284 10.82 -1.30 -16.20
C ARG A 284 10.56 -1.22 -17.71
N ARG A 285 9.76 -2.13 -18.24
CA ARG A 285 9.38 -2.12 -19.67
C ARG A 285 8.75 -0.81 -20.09
N LEU A 286 7.82 -0.26 -19.28
CA LEU A 286 7.19 1.03 -19.57
C LEU A 286 8.22 2.17 -19.58
N LYS A 287 9.20 2.17 -18.68
CA LYS A 287 10.31 3.14 -18.70
C LYS A 287 11.17 2.99 -19.96
N ASP A 288 11.55 1.78 -20.32
CA ASP A 288 12.38 1.48 -21.48
C ASP A 288 11.67 1.86 -22.82
N GLU A 289 10.33 1.73 -22.87
CA GLU A 289 9.50 2.15 -23.99
C GLU A 289 9.20 3.67 -24.05
N GLY A 290 9.74 4.47 -23.12
CA GLY A 290 9.43 5.89 -23.01
C GLY A 290 8.00 6.18 -22.55
N LYS A 291 7.31 5.19 -21.99
CA LYS A 291 5.95 5.31 -21.45
C LYS A 291 5.97 5.57 -19.95
N SER A 292 6.73 6.57 -19.51
CA SER A 292 6.79 7.01 -18.11
C SER A 292 6.57 8.51 -18.02
N LEU A 293 5.70 8.92 -17.11
CA LEU A 293 5.42 10.31 -16.76
C LEU A 293 6.04 10.69 -15.42
N PHE A 294 6.84 9.81 -14.80
CA PHE A 294 7.66 10.19 -13.67
C PHE A 294 8.69 11.23 -14.10
N ARG A 295 8.72 12.36 -13.41
CA ARG A 295 9.70 13.44 -13.60
C ARG A 295 10.74 13.36 -12.51
N GLU A 296 11.98 13.59 -12.80
CA GLU A 296 13.03 13.71 -11.79
C GLU A 296 12.67 14.78 -10.75
N PHE A 297 12.90 14.47 -9.47
CA PHE A 297 12.73 15.44 -8.41
C PHE A 297 13.95 16.37 -8.41
N VAL A 298 13.71 17.59 -8.83
CA VAL A 298 14.70 18.69 -8.73
C VAL A 298 14.21 19.63 -7.65
N LEU A 299 15.07 19.92 -6.68
CA LEU A 299 14.74 20.84 -5.59
C LEU A 299 14.46 22.24 -6.15
N PRO A 300 13.22 22.76 -6.03
CA PRO A 300 12.88 24.07 -6.55
C PRO A 300 13.57 25.18 -5.77
N SER A 301 14.05 26.22 -6.47
CA SER A 301 14.47 27.45 -5.80
C SER A 301 13.26 28.12 -5.13
N PRO A 302 13.39 28.70 -3.94
CA PRO A 302 14.62 29.01 -3.19
C PRO A 302 15.01 27.95 -2.14
N TYR A 303 14.38 26.80 -2.12
CA TYR A 303 14.54 25.79 -1.07
C TYR A 303 15.97 25.23 -1.02
N LEU A 304 16.40 24.88 0.21
CA LEU A 304 17.75 24.39 0.50
C LEU A 304 17.80 22.88 0.69
N SER A 305 16.65 22.25 0.95
CA SER A 305 16.53 20.81 1.24
C SER A 305 15.15 20.31 0.88
N SER A 306 15.00 18.99 0.61
CA SER A 306 13.71 18.33 0.48
C SER A 306 12.81 18.56 1.70
N LYS A 307 13.40 18.71 2.89
CA LYS A 307 12.70 19.06 4.13
C LYS A 307 11.94 20.39 4.07
N ASP A 308 12.33 21.31 3.21
CA ASP A 308 11.61 22.58 3.02
C ASP A 308 10.29 22.36 2.26
N ILE A 309 10.17 21.25 1.53
CA ILE A 309 8.97 20.86 0.78
C ILE A 309 8.17 19.85 1.57
N PHE A 310 8.80 18.70 1.90
CA PHE A 310 8.19 17.60 2.61
C PHE A 310 8.23 17.85 4.12
N SER A 311 7.35 18.72 4.58
CA SER A 311 7.25 19.16 5.97
C SER A 311 5.82 19.49 6.35
N LEU A 312 5.50 19.37 7.60
CA LEU A 312 4.30 19.98 8.17
C LEU A 312 4.48 21.51 8.17
N ARG A 313 3.42 22.24 7.82
CA ARG A 313 3.50 23.68 7.59
C ARG A 313 2.58 24.44 8.52
N ASP A 314 3.10 25.48 9.09
CA ASP A 314 2.35 26.45 9.91
C ASP A 314 2.87 27.86 9.66
N GLU A 315 2.08 28.88 9.98
CA GLU A 315 2.45 30.27 9.90
C GLU A 315 2.31 30.95 11.27
N ARG A 316 3.30 31.76 11.64
CA ARG A 316 3.26 32.52 12.89
C ARG A 316 3.66 33.99 12.63
N THR A 317 2.98 34.90 13.33
CA THR A 317 3.27 36.32 13.24
C THR A 317 4.36 36.72 14.24
N VAL A 318 5.35 37.48 13.79
CA VAL A 318 6.41 38.00 14.63
C VAL A 318 5.87 39.09 15.56
N ASN A 319 6.02 38.87 16.87
CA ASN A 319 5.58 39.82 17.89
C ASN A 319 6.53 41.04 18.04
N PRO A 320 6.15 42.07 18.81
CA PRO A 320 6.98 43.26 19.02
C PRO A 320 8.37 43.00 19.65
N TYR A 321 8.52 41.83 20.32
CA TYR A 321 9.78 41.39 20.92
C TYR A 321 10.65 40.58 19.95
N ARG A 322 10.30 40.55 18.67
CA ARG A 322 10.95 39.75 17.63
C ARG A 322 10.93 38.23 17.93
N LYS A 323 9.81 37.76 18.45
CA LYS A 323 9.60 36.34 18.77
C LYS A 323 8.32 35.82 18.11
N ILE A 324 8.31 34.53 17.86
CA ILE A 324 7.10 33.79 17.49
C ILE A 324 6.79 32.77 18.59
N SER A 325 5.53 32.45 18.76
CA SER A 325 5.07 31.39 19.65
C SER A 325 4.44 30.25 18.84
N PHE A 326 4.84 29.03 19.11
CA PHE A 326 4.32 27.84 18.48
C PHE A 326 4.23 26.72 19.54
N ASN A 327 3.01 26.24 19.81
CA ASN A 327 2.73 25.18 20.79
C ASN A 327 3.45 25.35 22.13
N LYS A 328 3.36 26.52 22.76
CA LYS A 328 4.04 26.92 23.99
C LYS A 328 5.56 27.13 23.88
N LEU A 329 6.16 26.80 22.75
CA LEU A 329 7.55 27.14 22.45
C LEU A 329 7.64 28.60 21.99
N VAL A 330 8.74 29.27 22.33
CA VAL A 330 9.00 30.64 21.90
C VAL A 330 10.36 30.70 21.22
N PHE A 331 10.38 31.19 19.99
CA PHE A 331 11.59 31.28 19.19
C PHE A 331 11.93 32.74 18.88
N ASP A 332 13.21 33.10 19.00
CA ASP A 332 13.73 34.37 18.57
C ASP A 332 13.86 34.45 17.04
N ILE A 333 13.37 35.51 16.44
CA ILE A 333 13.36 35.67 15.01
C ILE A 333 14.32 36.82 14.60
N LYS A 334 15.37 36.41 13.86
CA LYS A 334 16.31 37.33 13.22
C LYS A 334 16.07 37.28 11.71
N GLY A 335 15.62 38.22 11.04
CA GLY A 335 15.46 38.20 9.59
C GLY A 335 14.03 38.35 9.06
N ALA A 336 13.05 38.53 9.97
CA ALA A 336 11.71 38.95 9.60
C ALA A 336 11.28 40.18 10.38
N PRO A 337 10.56 41.15 9.76
CA PRO A 337 10.03 42.31 10.44
C PRO A 337 8.93 41.93 11.46
N ILE A 338 8.73 42.85 12.44
CA ILE A 338 7.63 42.74 13.42
C ILE A 338 6.30 42.82 12.69
N ARG A 339 5.30 42.05 13.11
CA ARG A 339 3.96 41.90 12.55
C ARG A 339 3.88 41.15 11.20
N GLU A 340 5.02 40.76 10.64
CA GLU A 340 5.05 39.90 9.45
C GLU A 340 4.90 38.43 9.81
N LYS A 341 4.43 37.62 8.85
CA LYS A 341 4.27 36.18 8.98
C LYS A 341 5.55 35.45 8.63
N VAL A 342 5.90 34.47 9.41
CA VAL A 342 7.00 33.53 9.18
C VAL A 342 6.41 32.15 8.95
N ASP A 343 6.82 31.50 7.87
CA ASP A 343 6.46 30.13 7.56
C ASP A 343 7.35 29.17 8.35
N LEU A 344 6.72 28.23 9.01
CA LEU A 344 7.35 27.13 9.74
C LEU A 344 7.25 25.86 8.93
N ARG A 345 8.38 25.23 8.67
CA ARG A 345 8.52 23.91 8.05
C ARG A 345 8.98 22.93 9.12
N ILE A 346 8.09 22.09 9.58
CA ILE A 346 8.32 21.21 10.72
C ILE A 346 8.54 19.79 10.21
N VAL A 347 9.69 19.23 10.57
CA VAL A 347 10.16 17.91 10.14
C VAL A 347 10.40 17.06 11.38
N PRO A 348 9.41 16.27 11.83
CA PRO A 348 9.58 15.36 12.94
C PRO A 348 10.48 14.19 12.57
N ASP A 349 11.45 13.89 13.43
CA ASP A 349 12.18 12.63 13.39
C ASP A 349 11.62 11.71 14.48
N MET A 350 10.98 10.63 14.06
CA MET A 350 10.33 9.68 14.97
C MET A 350 11.35 8.77 15.68
N ILE A 351 12.58 8.68 15.18
CA ILE A 351 13.65 7.85 15.76
C ILE A 351 14.31 8.59 16.91
N SER A 352 14.72 9.83 16.68
CA SER A 352 15.36 10.65 17.72
C SER A 352 14.38 11.28 18.69
N GLY A 353 13.09 11.31 18.37
CA GLY A 353 12.06 12.03 19.14
C GLY A 353 12.15 13.56 19.03
N MET A 354 12.97 14.07 18.13
CA MET A 354 13.20 15.51 17.90
C MET A 354 12.59 15.95 16.58
N ALA A 355 12.21 17.21 16.48
CA ALA A 355 11.79 17.81 15.25
C ALA A 355 12.69 18.99 14.88
N GLU A 356 12.95 19.15 13.61
CA GLU A 356 13.58 20.29 13.00
C GLU A 356 12.51 21.29 12.58
N ILE A 357 12.57 22.51 13.07
CA ILE A 357 11.68 23.62 12.70
C ILE A 357 12.47 24.60 11.86
N ARG A 358 12.28 24.54 10.56
CA ARG A 358 12.92 25.38 9.57
C ARG A 358 12.03 26.60 9.33
N MET A 359 12.59 27.79 9.41
CA MET A 359 11.85 29.05 9.34
C MET A 359 12.18 29.81 8.05
N TRP A 360 11.12 30.29 7.41
CA TRP A 360 11.17 31.02 6.18
C TRP A 360 10.39 32.33 6.29
N TYR A 361 10.97 33.39 5.78
CA TYR A 361 10.28 34.67 5.56
C TYR A 361 10.31 35.01 4.08
N LYS A 362 9.12 34.92 3.44
CA LYS A 362 9.02 34.94 1.98
C LYS A 362 9.92 33.85 1.39
N ASP A 363 10.82 34.21 0.48
CA ASP A 363 11.75 33.27 -0.16
C ASP A 363 13.10 33.15 0.55
N ASN A 364 13.23 33.68 1.77
CA ASN A 364 14.47 33.69 2.52
C ASN A 364 14.42 32.74 3.69
N PHE A 365 15.39 31.83 3.73
CA PHE A 365 15.63 30.98 4.89
C PHE A 365 16.24 31.81 6.01
N ILE A 366 15.59 31.82 7.20
CA ILE A 366 15.99 32.68 8.31
C ILE A 366 16.53 31.92 9.53
N GLY A 367 16.43 30.59 9.54
CA GLY A 367 17.05 29.76 10.58
C GLY A 367 16.38 28.44 10.83
N ILE A 368 16.99 27.67 11.73
CA ILE A 368 16.51 26.37 12.21
C ILE A 368 16.45 26.40 13.73
N HIS A 369 15.39 25.83 14.27
CA HIS A 369 15.29 25.44 15.67
C HIS A 369 14.96 23.96 15.79
N THR A 370 15.34 23.36 16.91
CA THR A 370 14.98 21.99 17.27
C THR A 370 14.06 21.99 18.48
N ALA A 371 13.11 21.07 18.49
CA ALA A 371 12.21 20.87 19.61
C ALA A 371 11.88 19.36 19.75
N ARG A 372 11.40 18.95 20.91
CA ARG A 372 10.93 17.56 21.07
C ARG A 372 9.59 17.36 20.34
N ASN A 373 9.38 16.20 19.76
CA ASN A 373 8.12 15.87 19.07
C ASN A 373 6.90 16.05 20.00
N GLU A 374 7.05 15.75 21.29
CA GLU A 374 6.01 15.96 22.32
C GLU A 374 5.56 17.43 22.43
N ASP A 375 6.52 18.37 22.35
CA ASP A 375 6.25 19.81 22.46
C ASP A 375 5.55 20.36 21.22
N ILE A 376 5.68 19.68 20.08
CA ILE A 376 5.08 20.11 18.78
C ILE A 376 3.61 19.71 18.69
N ASN A 377 3.18 18.65 19.39
CA ASN A 377 1.83 18.12 19.32
C ASN A 377 1.40 17.80 17.88
N LEU A 378 1.99 16.75 17.28
CA LEU A 378 1.72 16.30 15.91
C LEU A 378 0.23 16.05 15.60
N ASN A 379 -0.59 15.84 16.64
CA ASN A 379 -2.04 15.68 16.50
C ASN A 379 -2.76 16.96 16.04
N ASN A 380 -2.14 18.13 16.16
CA ASN A 380 -2.71 19.38 15.67
C ASN A 380 -2.66 19.51 14.15
N PHE A 381 -1.91 18.64 13.47
CA PHE A 381 -1.79 18.59 12.00
C PHE A 381 -2.62 17.47 11.37
N LYS A 382 -3.65 17.00 12.08
CA LYS A 382 -4.63 16.02 11.57
C LYS A 382 -5.74 16.70 10.82
#